data_1d01d5eccce3be1265c1c9919ee3b320
#
_entry.id   1d01d5eccce3be1265c1c9919ee3b320
#
_cell.length_a   1.000
_cell.length_b   1.000
_cell.length_c   1.000
_cell.angle_alpha   90.00
_cell.angle_beta   90.00
_cell.angle_gamma   90.00
#
_symmetry.space_group_name_H-M   'P 1'
#
loop_
_entity.id
_entity.type
_entity.pdbx_description
1 polymer ?
#
loop_
_entity_poly.entity_id
_entity_poly.type
_entity_poly.pdbx_seq_one_letter_code
_entity_poly.pdbx_strand_id
1 'polypeptide(L)'
;MNTLRVATYNIHKGVQGLGPRRRLEIHNLGLAIEQFDADVVCLQEVRKVHRREAHYFTHWPALPQADFLAPEGYHAVYRTNAYTRHGEHGNALLSRWPVLDHQHEDMSDHRFEQRGLLHSELLVHDIPVHVIVVHLGLIRPSRLRQLAQLRRYIAREVPSDAPVLVAGDFNDGRALVARELAGSGLQSFDGASSPTFPARLP
;
A
#
# COMPACT_ATOMS: atom_id res chain seq x y z
N MET A 1 10.92 14.35 -20.66
CA MET A 1 9.93 13.32 -20.30
C MET A 1 9.55 13.54 -18.85
N ASN A 2 8.27 13.63 -18.56
CA ASN A 2 7.82 13.73 -17.17
C ASN A 2 7.90 12.33 -16.55
N THR A 3 8.73 12.14 -15.54
CA THR A 3 8.91 10.85 -14.85
C THR A 3 8.13 10.91 -13.54
N LEU A 4 7.30 9.90 -13.27
CA LEU A 4 6.63 9.71 -11.99
C LEU A 4 7.44 8.70 -11.16
N ARG A 5 7.95 9.13 -10.02
CA ARG A 5 8.70 8.30 -9.08
C ARG A 5 7.74 7.67 -8.08
N VAL A 6 7.67 6.34 -8.04
CA VAL A 6 6.75 5.61 -7.18
C VAL A 6 7.51 4.67 -6.26
N ALA A 7 7.17 4.69 -4.98
CA ALA A 7 7.64 3.73 -4.00
C ALA A 7 6.49 2.91 -3.42
N THR A 8 6.75 1.66 -3.05
CA THR A 8 5.81 0.84 -2.27
C THR A 8 6.50 0.22 -1.08
N TYR A 9 5.84 0.24 0.10
CA TYR A 9 6.46 -0.23 1.33
C TYR A 9 5.43 -0.77 2.33
N ASN A 10 5.58 -2.04 2.74
CA ASN A 10 4.82 -2.58 3.86
C ASN A 10 5.50 -2.16 5.17
N ILE A 11 4.86 -1.30 5.94
CA ILE A 11 5.44 -0.69 7.15
C ILE A 11 5.27 -1.54 8.43
N HIS A 12 4.71 -2.74 8.32
CA HIS A 12 4.49 -3.63 9.47
C HIS A 12 3.87 -2.91 10.69
N LYS A 13 2.89 -2.05 10.44
CA LYS A 13 2.16 -1.31 11.49
C LYS A 13 3.04 -0.31 12.27
N GLY A 14 4.21 0.05 11.72
CA GLY A 14 5.18 0.95 12.36
C GLY A 14 5.95 0.33 13.53
N VAL A 15 5.93 -1.01 13.66
CA VAL A 15 6.53 -1.74 14.77
C VAL A 15 7.31 -2.94 14.26
N GLN A 16 8.54 -3.14 14.74
CA GLN A 16 9.39 -4.28 14.42
C GLN A 16 9.57 -5.21 15.63
N GLY A 17 9.77 -6.50 15.36
CA GLY A 17 10.05 -7.53 16.39
C GLY A 17 8.79 -8.17 16.97
N LEU A 18 8.99 -9.14 17.85
CA LEU A 18 7.93 -9.94 18.47
C LEU A 18 8.00 -9.88 20.02
N GLY A 19 6.85 -9.95 20.65
CA GLY A 19 6.72 -10.01 22.11
C GLY A 19 7.38 -8.82 22.82
N PRO A 20 8.20 -9.07 23.88
CA PRO A 20 8.87 -8.00 24.65
C PRO A 20 9.98 -7.27 23.87
N ARG A 21 10.45 -7.84 22.76
CA ARG A 21 11.51 -7.25 21.92
C ARG A 21 10.96 -6.35 20.83
N ARG A 22 9.68 -5.98 20.88
CA ARG A 22 9.08 -5.06 19.92
C ARG A 22 9.67 -3.66 20.08
N ARG A 23 9.95 -3.02 18.95
CA ARG A 23 10.45 -1.65 18.86
C ARG A 23 9.56 -0.82 17.98
N LEU A 24 9.37 0.42 18.34
CA LEU A 24 8.69 1.42 17.53
C LEU A 24 9.64 1.87 16.41
N GLU A 25 9.22 1.69 15.16
CA GLU A 25 10.02 2.02 13.99
C GLU A 25 9.41 3.16 13.16
N ILE A 26 8.26 3.66 13.54
CA ILE A 26 7.51 4.64 12.75
C ILE A 26 8.32 5.92 12.45
N HIS A 27 9.18 6.35 13.37
CA HIS A 27 10.04 7.53 13.17
C HIS A 27 11.14 7.27 12.14
N ASN A 28 11.76 6.09 12.17
CA ASN A 28 12.76 5.69 11.18
C ASN A 28 12.12 5.50 9.80
N LEU A 29 10.86 5.01 9.77
CA LEU A 29 10.08 4.89 8.54
C LEU A 29 9.77 6.25 7.93
N GLY A 30 9.46 7.28 8.73
CA GLY A 30 9.29 8.64 8.26
C GLY A 30 10.53 9.17 7.55
N LEU A 31 11.71 9.04 8.17
CA LEU A 31 12.99 9.41 7.57
C LEU A 31 13.27 8.65 6.26
N ALA A 32 12.98 7.33 6.24
CA ALA A 32 13.15 6.53 5.04
C ALA A 32 12.23 6.97 3.89
N ILE A 33 10.97 7.31 4.19
CA ILE A 33 10.00 7.80 3.20
C ILE A 33 10.44 9.14 2.62
N GLU A 34 10.95 10.05 3.43
CA GLU A 34 11.54 11.31 2.96
C GLU A 34 12.71 11.05 2.01
N GLN A 35 13.58 10.08 2.33
CA GLN A 35 14.74 9.73 1.51
C GLN A 35 14.38 9.08 0.17
N PHE A 36 13.19 8.46 0.03
CA PHE A 36 12.73 7.92 -1.25
C PHE A 36 12.57 9.01 -2.30
N ASP A 37 12.31 10.23 -1.89
CA ASP A 37 12.03 11.37 -2.79
C ASP A 37 11.04 10.96 -3.90
N ALA A 38 10.05 10.14 -3.55
CA ALA A 38 9.09 9.58 -4.48
C ALA A 38 7.88 10.51 -4.60
N ASP A 39 7.33 10.67 -5.79
CA ASP A 39 6.14 11.50 -6.02
C ASP A 39 4.88 10.85 -5.43
N VAL A 40 4.85 9.51 -5.40
CA VAL A 40 3.78 8.69 -4.82
C VAL A 40 4.37 7.57 -3.99
N VAL A 41 3.87 7.40 -2.75
CA VAL A 41 4.26 6.31 -1.85
C VAL A 41 3.04 5.47 -1.49
N CYS A 42 3.06 4.19 -1.86
CA CYS A 42 2.00 3.22 -1.59
C CYS A 42 2.37 2.41 -0.34
N LEU A 43 1.61 2.56 0.75
CA LEU A 43 1.92 1.95 2.03
C LEU A 43 0.91 0.85 2.38
N GLN A 44 1.40 -0.25 2.98
CA GLN A 44 0.60 -1.34 3.48
C GLN A 44 0.80 -1.53 4.98
N GLU A 45 -0.19 -2.13 5.64
CA GLU A 45 -0.24 -2.33 7.11
C GLU A 45 -0.16 -1.03 7.92
N VAL A 46 -0.68 0.05 7.37
CA VAL A 46 -0.75 1.36 8.04
C VAL A 46 -1.86 1.36 9.09
N ARG A 47 -1.66 2.02 10.23
CA ARG A 47 -2.66 2.17 11.30
C ARG A 47 -3.18 3.60 11.39
N LYS A 48 -4.49 3.74 11.56
CA LYS A 48 -5.09 5.00 11.97
C LYS A 48 -5.14 5.09 13.50
N VAL A 49 -5.60 4.02 14.15
CA VAL A 49 -5.70 3.94 15.62
C VAL A 49 -5.21 2.56 16.10
N HIS A 50 -4.44 2.55 17.20
CA HIS A 50 -4.16 1.32 17.94
C HIS A 50 -3.92 1.58 19.42
N ARG A 51 -4.99 1.49 20.23
CA ARG A 51 -5.00 1.89 21.65
C ARG A 51 -3.94 1.21 22.52
N ARG A 52 -3.74 -0.10 22.35
CA ARG A 52 -2.79 -0.86 23.15
C ARG A 52 -1.34 -0.45 22.88
N GLU A 53 -0.96 -0.20 21.62
CA GLU A 53 0.40 0.18 21.28
C GLU A 53 0.68 1.65 21.58
N ALA A 54 -0.31 2.52 21.40
CA ALA A 54 -0.25 3.90 21.84
C ALA A 54 0.00 4.03 23.34
N HIS A 55 -0.52 3.08 24.14
CA HIS A 55 -0.22 3.02 25.58
C HIS A 55 1.14 2.36 25.90
N TYR A 56 1.57 1.42 25.06
CA TYR A 56 2.80 0.66 25.30
C TYR A 56 4.07 1.42 24.89
N PHE A 57 4.03 2.18 23.80
CA PHE A 57 5.19 2.90 23.27
C PHE A 57 5.13 4.38 23.67
N THR A 58 6.16 4.86 24.39
CA THR A 58 6.23 6.24 24.90
C THR A 58 6.16 7.30 23.79
N HIS A 59 6.71 7.01 22.61
CA HIS A 59 6.78 7.95 21.48
C HIS A 59 5.82 7.55 20.34
N TRP A 60 4.69 6.93 20.66
CA TRP A 60 3.67 6.66 19.65
C TRP A 60 3.14 7.98 19.07
N PRO A 61 3.05 8.10 17.72
CA PRO A 61 2.57 9.34 17.10
C PRO A 61 1.16 9.67 17.55
N ALA A 62 0.89 10.96 17.78
CA ALA A 62 -0.45 11.45 18.08
C ALA A 62 -1.36 11.46 16.83
N LEU A 63 -0.76 11.61 15.65
CA LEU A 63 -1.45 11.54 14.36
C LEU A 63 -1.62 10.10 13.89
N PRO A 64 -2.64 9.82 13.04
CA PRO A 64 -2.69 8.59 12.26
C PRO A 64 -1.37 8.35 11.51
N GLN A 65 -0.96 7.09 11.36
CA GLN A 65 0.35 6.80 10.76
C GLN A 65 0.51 7.34 9.32
N ALA A 66 -0.56 7.35 8.52
CA ALA A 66 -0.49 7.93 7.18
C ALA A 66 -0.15 9.41 7.21
N ASP A 67 -0.81 10.18 8.09
CA ASP A 67 -0.58 11.63 8.23
C ASP A 67 0.79 11.91 8.85
N PHE A 68 1.23 11.07 9.81
CA PHE A 68 2.56 11.19 10.43
C PHE A 68 3.70 10.91 9.45
N LEU A 69 3.51 9.97 8.53
CA LEU A 69 4.51 9.55 7.55
C LEU A 69 4.54 10.42 6.28
N ALA A 70 3.53 11.26 6.08
CA ALA A 70 3.46 12.13 4.92
C ALA A 70 4.52 13.23 5.02
N PRO A 71 5.47 13.33 4.06
CA PRO A 71 6.38 14.46 4.00
C PRO A 71 5.64 15.79 3.84
N GLU A 72 6.28 16.89 4.16
CA GLU A 72 5.68 18.22 3.99
C GLU A 72 5.22 18.44 2.54
N GLY A 73 4.00 18.95 2.38
CA GLY A 73 3.39 19.20 1.09
C GLY A 73 2.75 17.96 0.42
N TYR A 74 2.78 16.79 1.08
CA TYR A 74 2.09 15.61 0.54
C TYR A 74 0.65 15.51 1.04
N HIS A 75 -0.21 14.99 0.18
CA HIS A 75 -1.55 14.54 0.53
C HIS A 75 -1.51 13.10 1.03
N ALA A 76 -2.18 12.81 2.15
CA ALA A 76 -2.29 11.47 2.71
C ALA A 76 -3.72 10.95 2.56
N VAL A 77 -3.86 9.73 2.04
CA VAL A 77 -5.12 9.00 1.98
C VAL A 77 -4.96 7.66 2.69
N TYR A 78 -5.93 7.28 3.51
CA TYR A 78 -5.94 6.02 4.23
C TYR A 78 -7.31 5.34 4.14
N ARG A 79 -7.31 4.02 3.95
CA ARG A 79 -8.51 3.18 4.05
C ARG A 79 -8.23 1.91 4.86
N THR A 80 -9.15 1.61 5.78
CA THR A 80 -9.07 0.45 6.65
C THR A 80 -9.41 -0.82 5.88
N ASN A 81 -8.54 -1.84 5.97
CA ASN A 81 -8.80 -3.18 5.45
C ASN A 81 -9.25 -4.13 6.57
N ALA A 82 -8.73 -3.96 7.78
CA ALA A 82 -8.95 -4.90 8.86
C ALA A 82 -9.18 -4.19 10.20
N TYR A 83 -10.17 -4.66 10.94
CA TYR A 83 -10.46 -4.24 12.31
C TYR A 83 -9.99 -5.31 13.30
N THR A 84 -9.43 -4.86 14.42
CA THR A 84 -8.98 -5.69 15.51
C THR A 84 -9.56 -5.20 16.83
N ARG A 85 -9.45 -6.01 17.90
CA ARG A 85 -9.92 -5.59 19.23
C ARG A 85 -9.33 -4.26 19.72
N HIS A 86 -8.12 -3.91 19.29
CA HIS A 86 -7.38 -2.76 19.82
C HIS A 86 -7.20 -1.63 18.83
N GLY A 87 -7.65 -1.79 17.60
CA GLY A 87 -7.50 -0.80 16.54
C GLY A 87 -7.77 -1.38 15.16
N GLU A 88 -7.14 -0.81 14.17
CA GLU A 88 -7.33 -1.15 12.76
C GLU A 88 -6.01 -1.05 12.00
N HIS A 89 -5.99 -1.58 10.78
CA HIS A 89 -4.93 -1.33 9.81
C HIS A 89 -5.44 -1.46 8.38
N GLY A 90 -4.73 -0.83 7.47
CA GLY A 90 -5.13 -0.79 6.08
C GLY A 90 -4.02 -0.34 5.15
N ASN A 91 -4.45 0.17 4.00
CA ASN A 91 -3.56 0.74 3.00
C ASN A 91 -3.59 2.26 3.06
N ALA A 92 -2.46 2.89 2.73
CA ALA A 92 -2.38 4.33 2.55
C ALA A 92 -1.64 4.68 1.27
N LEU A 93 -1.90 5.90 0.80
CA LEU A 93 -1.20 6.53 -0.30
C LEU A 93 -0.76 7.91 0.16
N LEU A 94 0.51 8.24 -0.07
CA LEU A 94 1.05 9.57 0.10
C LEU A 94 1.42 10.12 -1.27
N SER A 95 1.03 11.36 -1.58
CA SER A 95 1.20 11.94 -2.91
C SER A 95 1.61 13.40 -2.87
N ARG A 96 2.61 13.78 -3.67
CA ARG A 96 2.90 15.19 -4.00
C ARG A 96 1.79 15.84 -4.81
N TRP A 97 1.03 15.03 -5.53
CA TRP A 97 -0.01 15.49 -6.43
C TRP A 97 -1.35 15.55 -5.70
N PRO A 98 -2.23 16.49 -6.07
CA PRO A 98 -3.57 16.56 -5.51
C PRO A 98 -4.32 15.25 -5.71
N VAL A 99 -5.05 14.83 -4.69
CA VAL A 99 -5.97 13.69 -4.74
C VAL A 99 -7.35 14.21 -5.09
N LEU A 100 -7.87 13.80 -6.24
CA LEU A 100 -9.18 14.20 -6.74
C LEU A 100 -10.30 13.38 -6.10
N ASP A 101 -10.11 12.07 -6.01
CA ASP A 101 -11.04 11.13 -5.41
C ASP A 101 -10.32 9.91 -4.86
N HIS A 102 -10.96 9.17 -3.95
CA HIS A 102 -10.47 7.89 -3.49
C HIS A 102 -11.57 6.95 -3.01
N GLN A 103 -11.41 5.68 -3.32
CA GLN A 103 -12.35 4.60 -3.05
C GLN A 103 -11.66 3.42 -2.38
N HIS A 104 -12.46 2.54 -1.79
CA HIS A 104 -11.99 1.30 -1.18
C HIS A 104 -12.90 0.15 -1.58
N GLU A 105 -12.29 -1.00 -1.91
CA GLU A 105 -13.03 -2.26 -2.10
C GLU A 105 -12.45 -3.36 -1.21
N ASP A 106 -13.33 -4.11 -0.55
CA ASP A 106 -12.94 -5.28 0.23
C ASP A 106 -12.49 -6.42 -0.72
N MET A 107 -11.27 -6.87 -0.54
CA MET A 107 -10.66 -7.96 -1.29
C MET A 107 -10.45 -9.21 -0.43
N SER A 108 -11.07 -9.29 0.74
CA SER A 108 -10.94 -10.42 1.64
C SER A 108 -11.47 -11.69 0.99
N ASP A 109 -10.66 -12.73 0.95
CA ASP A 109 -11.04 -14.06 0.44
C ASP A 109 -11.69 -14.92 1.53
N HIS A 110 -11.27 -14.68 2.77
CA HIS A 110 -11.82 -15.39 3.95
C HIS A 110 -11.68 -14.52 5.21
N ARG A 111 -12.50 -14.81 6.22
CA ARG A 111 -12.62 -14.02 7.46
C ARG A 111 -11.35 -13.87 8.29
N PHE A 112 -10.34 -14.70 8.08
CA PHE A 112 -9.11 -14.71 8.87
C PHE A 112 -8.02 -13.80 8.29
N GLU A 113 -8.18 -13.36 7.05
CA GLU A 113 -7.22 -12.52 6.37
C GLU A 113 -7.96 -11.41 5.62
N GLN A 114 -8.22 -10.32 6.34
CA GLN A 114 -8.89 -9.15 5.76
C GLN A 114 -7.91 -8.39 4.86
N ARG A 115 -8.32 -8.13 3.64
CA ARG A 115 -7.58 -7.43 2.60
C ARG A 115 -8.47 -6.41 1.91
N GLY A 116 -7.88 -5.35 1.38
CA GLY A 116 -8.60 -4.36 0.60
C GLY A 116 -7.69 -3.72 -0.43
N LEU A 117 -8.27 -3.09 -1.42
CA LEU A 117 -7.59 -2.14 -2.27
C LEU A 117 -7.97 -0.71 -1.87
N LEU A 118 -7.02 0.19 -1.99
CA LEU A 118 -7.23 1.62 -1.96
C LEU A 118 -6.99 2.14 -3.38
N HIS A 119 -8.01 2.69 -3.99
CA HIS A 119 -7.93 3.35 -5.29
C HIS A 119 -7.97 4.86 -5.06
N SER A 120 -7.03 5.59 -5.65
CA SER A 120 -6.97 7.05 -5.61
C SER A 120 -6.78 7.58 -7.03
N GLU A 121 -7.48 8.65 -7.35
CA GLU A 121 -7.30 9.43 -8.57
C GLU A 121 -6.46 10.67 -8.25
N LEU A 122 -5.31 10.80 -8.90
CA LEU A 122 -4.34 11.89 -8.70
C LEU A 122 -4.32 12.81 -9.92
N LEU A 123 -4.18 14.11 -9.71
CA LEU A 123 -3.97 15.07 -10.80
C LEU A 123 -2.47 15.26 -11.05
N VAL A 124 -1.89 14.48 -11.93
CA VAL A 124 -0.45 14.52 -12.26
C VAL A 124 -0.23 15.31 -13.53
N HIS A 125 0.40 16.49 -13.46
CA HIS A 125 0.59 17.38 -14.62
C HIS A 125 -0.69 17.61 -15.43
N ASP A 126 -1.79 17.89 -14.74
CA ASP A 126 -3.14 18.09 -15.32
C ASP A 126 -3.75 16.84 -15.97
N ILE A 127 -3.18 15.66 -15.73
CA ILE A 127 -3.70 14.39 -16.21
C ILE A 127 -4.21 13.59 -15.01
N PRO A 128 -5.47 13.13 -15.01
CA PRO A 128 -5.96 12.18 -14.03
C PRO A 128 -5.23 10.85 -14.14
N VAL A 129 -4.61 10.39 -13.06
CA VAL A 129 -3.88 9.12 -12.98
C VAL A 129 -4.49 8.28 -11.85
N HIS A 130 -4.90 7.06 -12.18
CA HIS A 130 -5.46 6.13 -11.21
C HIS A 130 -4.34 5.33 -10.54
N VAL A 131 -4.26 5.39 -9.20
CA VAL A 131 -3.28 4.64 -8.40
C VAL A 131 -4.02 3.69 -7.47
N ILE A 132 -3.74 2.41 -7.60
CA ILE A 132 -4.37 1.35 -6.80
C ILE A 132 -3.32 0.72 -5.88
N VAL A 133 -3.52 0.87 -4.57
CA VAL A 133 -2.66 0.26 -3.55
C VAL A 133 -3.29 -1.05 -3.09
N VAL A 134 -2.53 -2.15 -3.18
CA VAL A 134 -2.98 -3.48 -2.79
C VAL A 134 -2.07 -4.10 -1.71
N HIS A 135 -2.66 -5.00 -0.93
CA HIS A 135 -1.92 -5.95 -0.10
C HIS A 135 -2.58 -7.30 -0.25
N LEU A 136 -2.00 -8.20 -1.05
CA LEU A 136 -2.60 -9.49 -1.36
C LEU A 136 -2.38 -10.53 -0.26
N GLY A 137 -3.16 -11.60 -0.31
CA GLY A 137 -3.12 -12.69 0.65
C GLY A 137 -1.83 -13.53 0.58
N LEU A 138 -1.51 -14.19 1.69
CA LEU A 138 -0.30 -15.01 1.83
C LEU A 138 -0.38 -16.32 1.04
N ILE A 139 -1.59 -16.87 0.84
CA ILE A 139 -1.75 -18.14 0.14
C ILE A 139 -2.10 -17.95 -1.33
N ARG A 140 -1.51 -18.77 -2.18
CA ARG A 140 -1.68 -18.67 -3.65
C ARG A 140 -3.13 -18.72 -4.12
N PRO A 141 -4.03 -19.58 -3.63
CA PRO A 141 -5.43 -19.58 -4.06
C PRO A 141 -6.15 -18.26 -3.79
N SER A 142 -5.92 -17.65 -2.62
CA SER A 142 -6.49 -16.33 -2.29
C SER A 142 -5.95 -15.24 -3.22
N ARG A 143 -4.62 -15.22 -3.50
CA ARG A 143 -4.03 -14.28 -4.46
C ARG A 143 -4.66 -14.38 -5.85
N LEU A 144 -4.88 -15.60 -6.34
CA LEU A 144 -5.53 -15.80 -7.65
C LEU A 144 -6.92 -15.18 -7.71
N ARG A 145 -7.75 -15.40 -6.67
CA ARG A 145 -9.09 -14.81 -6.59
C ARG A 145 -9.04 -13.29 -6.46
N GLN A 146 -8.13 -12.78 -5.65
CA GLN A 146 -7.90 -11.34 -5.47
C GLN A 146 -7.40 -10.66 -6.75
N LEU A 147 -6.50 -11.29 -7.51
CA LEU A 147 -6.06 -10.78 -8.82
C LEU A 147 -7.21 -10.76 -9.84
N ALA A 148 -8.06 -11.79 -9.84
CA ALA A 148 -9.25 -11.79 -10.67
C ALA A 148 -10.25 -10.69 -10.26
N GLN A 149 -10.38 -10.41 -8.96
CA GLN A 149 -11.20 -9.31 -8.43
C GLN A 149 -10.60 -7.96 -8.83
N LEU A 150 -9.30 -7.76 -8.67
CA LEU A 150 -8.58 -6.55 -9.08
C LEU A 150 -8.80 -6.24 -10.57
N ARG A 151 -8.68 -7.24 -11.44
CA ARG A 151 -8.95 -7.07 -12.88
C ARG A 151 -10.39 -6.61 -13.14
N ARG A 152 -11.37 -7.21 -12.48
CA ARG A 152 -12.79 -6.79 -12.62
C ARG A 152 -12.99 -5.38 -12.09
N TYR A 153 -12.34 -5.03 -10.97
CA TYR A 153 -12.39 -3.70 -10.40
C TYR A 153 -11.85 -2.66 -11.39
N ILE A 154 -10.66 -2.88 -11.93
CA ILE A 154 -10.04 -1.96 -12.89
C ILE A 154 -10.96 -1.80 -14.12
N ALA A 155 -11.48 -2.89 -14.67
CA ALA A 155 -12.36 -2.83 -15.84
C ALA A 155 -13.70 -2.10 -15.57
N ARG A 156 -14.15 -2.02 -14.31
CA ARG A 156 -15.37 -1.33 -13.90
C ARG A 156 -15.15 0.14 -13.56
N GLU A 157 -14.06 0.44 -12.83
CA GLU A 157 -13.86 1.74 -12.17
C GLU A 157 -12.83 2.64 -12.86
N VAL A 158 -11.99 2.10 -13.73
CA VAL A 158 -10.95 2.88 -14.41
C VAL A 158 -11.32 3.02 -15.89
N PRO A 159 -11.41 4.26 -16.42
CA PRO A 159 -11.62 4.46 -17.85
C PRO A 159 -10.54 3.77 -18.69
N SER A 160 -10.93 3.20 -19.83
CA SER A 160 -10.04 2.34 -20.64
C SER A 160 -8.84 3.06 -21.24
N ASP A 161 -8.91 4.39 -21.35
CA ASP A 161 -7.88 5.28 -21.86
C ASP A 161 -7.11 6.03 -20.75
N ALA A 162 -7.50 5.84 -19.47
CA ALA A 162 -6.84 6.47 -18.34
C ALA A 162 -5.56 5.74 -17.93
N PRO A 163 -4.50 6.47 -17.57
CA PRO A 163 -3.32 5.87 -16.95
C PRO A 163 -3.65 5.22 -15.62
N VAL A 164 -3.24 3.96 -15.45
CA VAL A 164 -3.42 3.23 -14.19
C VAL A 164 -2.12 2.62 -13.70
N LEU A 165 -1.85 2.79 -12.41
CA LEU A 165 -0.73 2.19 -11.69
C LEU A 165 -1.29 1.28 -10.58
N VAL A 166 -0.79 0.06 -10.51
CA VAL A 166 -1.05 -0.85 -9.40
C VAL A 166 0.25 -1.11 -8.65
N ALA A 167 0.28 -0.77 -7.37
CA ALA A 167 1.45 -0.97 -6.53
C ALA A 167 1.06 -1.53 -5.17
N GLY A 168 1.98 -2.19 -4.48
CA GLY A 168 1.70 -2.73 -3.15
C GLY A 168 2.49 -3.98 -2.82
N ASP A 169 2.07 -4.63 -1.73
CA ASP A 169 2.60 -5.93 -1.33
C ASP A 169 1.78 -7.05 -1.97
N PHE A 170 2.30 -7.60 -3.04
CA PHE A 170 1.65 -8.69 -3.77
C PHE A 170 1.85 -10.07 -3.11
N ASN A 171 2.72 -10.20 -2.11
CA ASN A 171 3.10 -11.48 -1.50
C ASN A 171 3.49 -12.54 -2.53
N ASP A 172 4.09 -12.10 -3.65
CA ASP A 172 4.41 -12.94 -4.80
C ASP A 172 5.91 -13.13 -5.00
N GLY A 173 6.40 -14.31 -4.68
CA GLY A 173 7.81 -14.69 -4.91
C GLY A 173 8.05 -15.47 -6.23
N ARG A 174 7.05 -15.60 -7.13
CA ARG A 174 7.14 -16.51 -8.28
C ARG A 174 6.53 -15.97 -9.58
N ALA A 175 6.54 -14.67 -9.77
CA ALA A 175 6.00 -14.00 -10.97
C ALA A 175 4.52 -14.40 -11.29
N LEU A 176 3.74 -14.77 -10.28
CA LEU A 176 2.32 -15.08 -10.44
C LEU A 176 1.55 -13.85 -10.91
N VAL A 177 1.83 -12.71 -10.30
CA VAL A 177 1.16 -11.42 -10.59
C VAL A 177 1.37 -11.04 -12.05
N ALA A 178 2.61 -11.03 -12.53
CA ALA A 178 2.91 -10.69 -13.93
C ALA A 178 2.17 -11.59 -14.91
N ARG A 179 2.10 -12.90 -14.62
CA ARG A 179 1.41 -13.87 -15.46
C ARG A 179 -0.12 -13.67 -15.43
N GLU A 180 -0.71 -13.49 -14.26
CA GLU A 180 -2.18 -13.34 -14.10
C GLU A 180 -2.69 -11.99 -14.61
N LEU A 181 -1.84 -10.95 -14.62
CA LEU A 181 -2.15 -9.65 -15.18
C LEU A 181 -1.77 -9.52 -16.66
N ALA A 182 -1.04 -10.49 -17.22
CA ALA A 182 -0.77 -10.53 -18.65
C ALA A 182 -2.09 -10.51 -19.45
N GLY A 183 -2.18 -9.67 -20.48
CA GLY A 183 -3.38 -9.50 -21.30
C GLY A 183 -4.47 -8.61 -20.69
N SER A 184 -4.26 -8.02 -19.51
CA SER A 184 -5.16 -7.02 -18.92
C SER A 184 -4.82 -5.57 -19.31
N GLY A 185 -3.85 -5.37 -20.20
CA GLY A 185 -3.31 -4.04 -20.53
C GLY A 185 -2.26 -3.53 -19.53
N LEU A 186 -2.11 -4.18 -18.38
CA LEU A 186 -1.09 -3.83 -17.39
C LEU A 186 0.26 -4.45 -17.78
N GLN A 187 1.30 -3.63 -17.65
CA GLN A 187 2.68 -4.06 -17.83
C GLN A 187 3.39 -4.06 -16.48
N SER A 188 4.20 -5.09 -16.20
CA SER A 188 5.05 -5.05 -15.03
C SER A 188 6.31 -4.24 -15.31
N PHE A 189 6.77 -3.48 -14.32
CA PHE A 189 8.08 -2.84 -14.39
C PHE A 189 9.14 -3.91 -14.08
N ASP A 190 9.68 -4.51 -15.13
CA ASP A 190 10.78 -5.47 -15.05
C ASP A 190 12.14 -4.77 -14.90
N GLY A 191 12.30 -4.00 -13.84
CA GLY A 191 13.62 -3.80 -13.27
C GLY A 191 14.01 -5.11 -12.57
N ALA A 192 15.26 -5.56 -12.67
CA ALA A 192 15.76 -6.80 -12.09
C ALA A 192 15.02 -7.12 -10.77
N SER A 193 14.16 -8.14 -10.79
CA SER A 193 13.28 -8.49 -9.68
C SER A 193 14.11 -9.10 -8.54
N SER A 194 14.78 -8.23 -7.80
CA SER A 194 15.43 -8.64 -6.57
C SER A 194 14.36 -8.96 -5.55
N PRO A 195 14.46 -10.09 -4.82
CA PRO A 195 13.58 -10.39 -3.72
C PRO A 195 13.59 -9.24 -2.71
N THR A 196 12.44 -8.70 -2.37
CA THR A 196 12.31 -7.61 -1.38
C THR A 196 12.12 -8.15 0.04
N PHE A 197 11.82 -9.44 0.18
CA PHE A 197 11.61 -10.10 1.47
C PHE A 197 12.15 -11.55 1.45
N PRO A 198 12.80 -12.02 2.53
CA PRO A 198 13.21 -11.22 3.69
C PRO A 198 14.44 -10.35 3.36
N ALA A 199 14.45 -9.10 3.79
CA ALA A 199 15.51 -8.14 3.48
C ALA A 199 16.93 -8.55 3.97
N ARG A 200 17.01 -9.57 4.82
CA ARG A 200 18.29 -10.12 5.34
C ARG A 200 18.84 -11.30 4.53
N LEU A 201 18.09 -11.77 3.55
CA LEU A 201 18.43 -12.87 2.66
C LEU A 201 18.06 -12.45 1.23
N PRO A 202 18.87 -11.58 0.61
CA PRO A 202 18.64 -11.14 -0.78
C PRO A 202 18.79 -12.28 -1.78
#